data_655451954b54d2e699b548dd7f38336f
#
_entry.id   655451954b54d2e699b548dd7f38336f
#
_cell.length_a   1.000
_cell.length_b   1.000
_cell.length_c   1.000
_cell.angle_alpha   90.00
_cell.angle_beta   90.00
_cell.angle_gamma   90.00
#
_symmetry.space_group_name_H-M   'P 1'
#
loop_
_entity.id
_entity.type
_entity.pdbx_description
1 polymer ?
#
loop_
_entity_poly.entity_id
_entity_poly.type
_entity_poly.pdbx_seq_one_letter_code
_entity_poly.pdbx_strand_id
1 'polypeptide(L)'
;MAEPAILGGPKAMPDGMIKAWPPIYDLDRQYVLASLESDSHAFGPNCAKLEEEFAAWNGNKFAITTNSGTAALHMAVAACGVGAGDHVLVTAYSWSSSATCIIHHNALPVFVDIDFNTINIDPDKIEAAITPRTKAIIVVHLHGLAVDMDKVMAIARKHNLKVIEDACQAHGALFHGKRVGAMGDCAAFSFNQNKCLCSGEGGMFVTDNEEIANAARQIWSFGETRTPLEKRDYHAYALGWMYRKNGLTPTFGRGQLTRMDEYLARSRENTAVLLKSLAGVKGLIVPTQPEGFLHNWYNFTSRIDMEALGWTGEPAVMRDAIMQGIQAEGVPVGIWQSYILPAMTVFQAKNAYGFGCPWSCQHGSDIPEYDPAQFPKAQRHCDTHFGMTSPLRAPHGADVAEAVGEAFRKVFENAEKLPGLPDRERPARA
;
A
#
# COMPACT_ATOMS: atom_id res chain seq x y z
N MET A 1 3.17 33.41 -17.28
CA MET A 1 2.81 32.03 -16.84
C MET A 1 2.14 31.34 -18.01
N ALA A 2 2.51 30.08 -18.29
CA ALA A 2 1.90 29.31 -19.37
C ALA A 2 0.44 28.97 -19.02
N GLU A 3 -0.46 29.08 -19.97
CA GLU A 3 -1.88 28.81 -19.78
C GLU A 3 -2.13 27.32 -19.70
N PRO A 4 -2.87 26.79 -18.68
CA PRO A 4 -3.23 25.40 -18.59
C PRO A 4 -4.06 24.89 -19.76
N ALA A 5 -3.91 23.60 -20.11
CA ALA A 5 -4.66 22.96 -21.17
C ALA A 5 -6.19 23.03 -20.96
N ILE A 6 -6.65 22.93 -19.70
CA ILE A 6 -8.07 23.06 -19.35
C ILE A 6 -8.64 24.47 -19.65
N LEU A 7 -7.77 25.48 -19.80
CA LEU A 7 -8.13 26.86 -20.14
C LEU A 7 -7.84 27.22 -21.62
N GLY A 8 -7.39 26.26 -22.43
CA GLY A 8 -7.09 26.42 -23.85
C GLY A 8 -5.61 26.45 -24.23
N GLY A 9 -4.70 26.35 -23.25
CA GLY A 9 -3.26 26.25 -23.50
C GLY A 9 -2.84 24.87 -24.07
N PRO A 10 -1.57 24.73 -24.51
CA PRO A 10 -1.06 23.45 -24.98
C PRO A 10 -0.83 22.48 -23.78
N LYS A 11 -1.01 21.16 -23.99
CA LYS A 11 -0.68 20.14 -22.99
C LYS A 11 0.81 20.12 -22.67
N ALA A 12 1.17 20.01 -21.40
CA ALA A 12 2.56 19.77 -20.96
C ALA A 12 3.03 18.36 -21.30
N MET A 13 2.13 17.37 -21.23
CA MET A 13 2.42 15.98 -21.56
C MET A 13 1.66 15.58 -22.84
N PRO A 14 2.35 15.43 -23.99
CA PRO A 14 1.76 14.92 -25.22
C PRO A 14 1.17 13.52 -25.08
N ASP A 15 0.14 13.22 -25.87
CA ASP A 15 -0.47 11.90 -25.89
C ASP A 15 0.55 10.82 -26.29
N GLY A 16 0.48 9.66 -25.64
CA GLY A 16 1.37 8.52 -25.90
C GLY A 16 2.72 8.53 -25.16
N MET A 17 3.04 9.57 -24.38
CA MET A 17 4.24 9.54 -23.52
C MET A 17 4.15 8.46 -22.44
N ILE A 18 2.97 8.25 -21.84
CA ILE A 18 2.77 7.23 -20.82
C ILE A 18 2.72 5.84 -21.46
N LYS A 19 3.60 4.96 -21.02
CA LYS A 19 3.69 3.56 -21.46
C LYS A 19 2.94 2.65 -20.49
N ALA A 20 2.51 1.49 -21.00
CA ALA A 20 1.84 0.49 -20.18
C ALA A 20 2.77 -0.07 -19.08
N TRP A 21 2.20 -0.38 -17.93
CA TRP A 21 2.86 -1.08 -16.82
C TRP A 21 2.27 -2.49 -16.66
N PRO A 22 3.09 -3.50 -16.38
CA PRO A 22 4.56 -3.49 -16.43
C PRO A 22 5.08 -3.61 -17.87
N PRO A 23 6.34 -3.18 -18.14
CA PRO A 23 6.98 -3.46 -19.41
C PRO A 23 7.24 -4.97 -19.55
N ILE A 24 6.98 -5.52 -20.76
CA ILE A 24 7.12 -6.94 -21.06
C ILE A 24 8.37 -7.16 -21.91
N TYR A 25 9.26 -8.01 -21.43
CA TYR A 25 10.52 -8.36 -22.09
C TYR A 25 10.52 -9.83 -22.56
N ASP A 26 11.52 -10.24 -23.32
CA ASP A 26 11.60 -11.59 -23.86
C ASP A 26 11.74 -12.67 -22.78
N LEU A 27 12.44 -12.36 -21.67
CA LEU A 27 12.53 -13.27 -20.54
C LEU A 27 11.16 -13.57 -19.92
N ASP A 28 10.26 -12.58 -19.85
CA ASP A 28 8.90 -12.77 -19.33
C ASP A 28 8.12 -13.74 -20.22
N ARG A 29 8.24 -13.56 -21.56
CA ARG A 29 7.59 -14.45 -22.54
C ARG A 29 8.14 -15.86 -22.45
N GLN A 30 9.48 -16.02 -22.41
CA GLN A 30 10.14 -17.32 -22.28
C GLN A 30 9.69 -18.07 -21.03
N TYR A 31 9.65 -17.41 -19.88
CA TYR A 31 9.24 -18.03 -18.62
C TYR A 31 7.77 -18.47 -18.66
N VAL A 32 6.87 -17.64 -19.17
CA VAL A 32 5.44 -17.96 -19.26
C VAL A 32 5.21 -19.11 -20.25
N LEU A 33 5.85 -19.11 -21.43
CA LEU A 33 5.74 -20.18 -22.41
C LEU A 33 6.27 -21.51 -21.85
N ALA A 34 7.44 -21.53 -21.24
CA ALA A 34 7.98 -22.73 -20.60
C ALA A 34 7.07 -23.28 -19.49
N SER A 35 6.33 -22.40 -18.78
CA SER A 35 5.36 -22.84 -17.78
C SER A 35 4.11 -23.46 -18.41
N LEU A 36 3.67 -22.97 -19.57
CA LEU A 36 2.54 -23.55 -20.32
C LEU A 36 2.87 -24.95 -20.86
N GLU A 37 4.12 -25.17 -21.24
CA GLU A 37 4.61 -26.47 -21.74
C GLU A 37 4.91 -27.47 -20.61
N SER A 38 4.87 -27.04 -19.35
CA SER A 38 5.10 -27.90 -18.18
C SER A 38 3.84 -28.67 -17.78
N ASP A 39 4.01 -29.82 -17.13
CA ASP A 39 2.89 -30.64 -16.61
C ASP A 39 2.30 -30.10 -15.30
N SER A 40 2.83 -28.98 -14.75
CA SER A 40 2.45 -28.45 -13.43
C SER A 40 1.92 -27.03 -13.52
N HIS A 41 0.60 -26.87 -13.65
CA HIS A 41 -0.09 -25.57 -13.69
C HIS A 41 -0.70 -25.16 -12.33
N ALA A 42 -0.70 -26.05 -11.34
CA ALA A 42 -1.06 -25.74 -9.96
C ALA A 42 0.16 -25.21 -9.17
N PHE A 43 0.07 -25.19 -7.85
CA PHE A 43 1.27 -24.93 -7.02
C PHE A 43 2.34 -25.99 -7.32
N GLY A 44 3.55 -25.54 -7.63
CA GLY A 44 4.63 -26.43 -8.05
C GLY A 44 5.97 -25.70 -8.13
N PRO A 45 6.93 -26.22 -8.94
CA PRO A 45 8.31 -25.76 -9.00
C PRO A 45 8.47 -24.24 -9.24
N ASN A 46 7.59 -23.63 -10.03
CA ASN A 46 7.65 -22.20 -10.32
C ASN A 46 7.29 -21.34 -9.11
N CYS A 47 6.34 -21.81 -8.28
CA CYS A 47 6.03 -21.14 -7.03
C CYS A 47 7.20 -21.25 -6.05
N ALA A 48 7.78 -22.43 -5.88
CA ALA A 48 8.93 -22.66 -5.00
C ALA A 48 10.14 -21.81 -5.40
N LYS A 49 10.42 -21.72 -6.71
CA LYS A 49 11.50 -20.84 -7.20
C LYS A 49 11.23 -19.36 -6.92
N LEU A 50 9.99 -18.89 -7.12
CA LEU A 50 9.66 -17.50 -6.77
C LEU A 50 9.79 -17.25 -5.28
N GLU A 51 9.41 -18.22 -4.42
CA GLU A 51 9.58 -18.13 -2.97
C GLU A 51 11.07 -18.00 -2.60
N GLU A 52 11.93 -18.85 -3.17
CA GLU A 52 13.39 -18.81 -2.96
C GLU A 52 14.02 -17.49 -3.44
N GLU A 53 13.73 -17.11 -4.69
CA GLU A 53 14.26 -15.90 -5.31
C GLU A 53 13.80 -14.63 -4.58
N PHE A 54 12.53 -14.57 -4.16
CA PHE A 54 12.00 -13.42 -3.41
C PHE A 54 12.57 -13.35 -2.00
N ALA A 55 12.66 -14.49 -1.29
CA ALA A 55 13.26 -14.55 0.04
C ALA A 55 14.70 -14.05 0.01
N ALA A 56 15.51 -14.52 -0.96
CA ALA A 56 16.87 -14.06 -1.15
C ALA A 56 16.97 -12.57 -1.49
N TRP A 57 16.07 -12.07 -2.38
CA TRP A 57 16.03 -10.66 -2.76
C TRP A 57 15.60 -9.77 -1.59
N ASN A 58 14.58 -10.16 -0.82
CA ASN A 58 14.06 -9.33 0.28
C ASN A 58 14.87 -9.47 1.58
N GLY A 59 15.64 -10.56 1.75
CA GLY A 59 16.47 -10.83 2.91
C GLY A 59 15.74 -11.58 4.04
N ASN A 60 14.72 -12.40 3.69
CA ASN A 60 13.99 -13.25 4.62
C ASN A 60 14.43 -14.72 4.55
N LYS A 61 14.19 -15.48 5.61
CA LYS A 61 14.44 -16.93 5.63
C LYS A 61 13.34 -17.73 4.93
N PHE A 62 12.10 -17.33 5.11
CA PHE A 62 10.92 -18.03 4.59
C PHE A 62 10.05 -17.09 3.77
N ALA A 63 9.63 -17.57 2.60
CA ALA A 63 8.62 -16.93 1.77
C ALA A 63 7.56 -17.96 1.34
N ILE A 64 6.31 -17.54 1.24
CA ILE A 64 5.18 -18.37 0.84
C ILE A 64 4.35 -17.60 -0.18
N THR A 65 4.27 -18.08 -1.41
CA THR A 65 3.43 -17.48 -2.45
C THR A 65 1.95 -17.63 -2.11
N THR A 66 1.19 -16.56 -2.32
CA THR A 66 -0.26 -16.52 -2.11
C THR A 66 -0.98 -16.04 -3.35
N ASN A 67 -2.29 -16.30 -3.42
CA ASN A 67 -3.14 -15.84 -4.53
C ASN A 67 -3.44 -14.33 -4.50
N SER A 68 -3.16 -13.64 -3.39
CA SER A 68 -3.28 -12.18 -3.24
C SER A 68 -2.51 -11.66 -2.02
N GLY A 69 -2.25 -10.34 -1.97
CA GLY A 69 -1.72 -9.68 -0.77
C GLY A 69 -2.69 -9.76 0.41
N THR A 70 -4.01 -9.72 0.16
CA THR A 70 -5.05 -9.89 1.20
C THR A 70 -4.97 -11.26 1.85
N ALA A 71 -4.75 -12.32 1.07
CA ALA A 71 -4.53 -13.67 1.59
C ALA A 71 -3.26 -13.75 2.44
N ALA A 72 -2.17 -13.10 2.01
CA ALA A 72 -0.93 -13.02 2.78
C ALA A 72 -1.12 -12.29 4.11
N LEU A 73 -1.89 -11.18 4.13
CA LEU A 73 -2.23 -10.46 5.38
C LEU A 73 -3.08 -11.30 6.32
N HIS A 74 -4.11 -11.99 5.81
CA HIS A 74 -4.92 -12.88 6.64
C HIS A 74 -4.08 -14.03 7.22
N MET A 75 -3.20 -14.63 6.42
CA MET A 75 -2.24 -15.64 6.91
C MET A 75 -1.34 -15.07 8.02
N ALA A 76 -0.86 -13.82 7.87
CA ALA A 76 -0.01 -13.16 8.85
C ALA A 76 -0.74 -12.97 10.19
N VAL A 77 -1.98 -12.48 10.16
CA VAL A 77 -2.82 -12.31 11.35
C VAL A 77 -3.00 -13.65 12.07
N ALA A 78 -3.41 -14.68 11.33
CA ALA A 78 -3.66 -16.00 11.88
C ALA A 78 -2.37 -16.68 12.39
N ALA A 79 -1.25 -16.60 11.65
CA ALA A 79 0.04 -17.18 12.01
C ALA A 79 0.69 -16.50 13.22
N CYS A 80 0.35 -15.24 13.50
CA CYS A 80 0.72 -14.53 14.73
C CYS A 80 -0.15 -14.90 15.94
N GLY A 81 -1.06 -15.86 15.81
CA GLY A 81 -1.91 -16.36 16.90
C GLY A 81 -3.03 -15.40 17.31
N VAL A 82 -3.41 -14.48 16.43
CA VAL A 82 -4.56 -13.59 16.64
C VAL A 82 -5.86 -14.36 16.41
N GLY A 83 -6.81 -14.22 17.31
CA GLY A 83 -8.07 -14.95 17.29
C GLY A 83 -9.27 -14.15 17.76
N ALA A 84 -10.38 -14.86 17.99
CA ALA A 84 -11.64 -14.24 18.38
C ALA A 84 -11.54 -13.41 19.67
N GLY A 85 -11.95 -12.16 19.60
CA GLY A 85 -11.92 -11.21 20.70
C GLY A 85 -10.58 -10.51 20.93
N ASP A 86 -9.52 -10.86 20.20
CA ASP A 86 -8.27 -10.11 20.24
C ASP A 86 -8.42 -8.77 19.51
N HIS A 87 -7.60 -7.79 19.90
CA HIS A 87 -7.48 -6.51 19.23
C HIS A 87 -6.17 -6.44 18.43
N VAL A 88 -6.25 -5.83 17.26
CA VAL A 88 -5.08 -5.54 16.42
C VAL A 88 -5.05 -4.06 16.07
N LEU A 89 -3.96 -3.38 16.43
CA LEU A 89 -3.76 -1.99 16.06
C LEU A 89 -3.47 -1.88 14.57
N VAL A 90 -4.08 -0.92 13.90
CA VAL A 90 -3.88 -0.66 12.47
C VAL A 90 -4.12 0.82 12.17
N THR A 91 -3.48 1.33 11.11
CA THR A 91 -3.68 2.74 10.69
C THR A 91 -5.13 3.03 10.31
N ALA A 92 -5.58 4.26 10.55
CA ALA A 92 -6.90 4.75 10.10
C ALA A 92 -6.98 5.01 8.58
N TYR A 93 -5.86 5.03 7.86
CA TYR A 93 -5.82 5.27 6.42
C TYR A 93 -4.97 4.22 5.71
N SER A 94 -5.61 3.39 4.92
CA SER A 94 -4.99 2.36 4.08
C SER A 94 -6.03 1.77 3.12
N TRP A 95 -5.63 0.73 2.37
CA TRP A 95 -6.56 -0.17 1.69
C TRP A 95 -7.34 -0.99 2.71
N SER A 96 -8.60 -1.29 2.42
CA SER A 96 -9.50 -1.99 3.37
C SER A 96 -8.93 -3.31 3.90
N SER A 97 -8.17 -4.05 3.07
CA SER A 97 -7.61 -5.35 3.46
C SER A 97 -6.64 -5.27 4.64
N SER A 98 -5.98 -4.15 4.88
CA SER A 98 -5.11 -3.96 6.06
C SER A 98 -5.89 -4.09 7.38
N ALA A 99 -7.20 -3.81 7.38
CA ALA A 99 -8.08 -3.94 8.55
C ALA A 99 -9.06 -5.12 8.44
N THR A 100 -9.58 -5.44 7.23
CA THR A 100 -10.54 -6.55 7.10
C THR A 100 -9.89 -7.91 7.29
N CYS A 101 -8.58 -8.06 7.05
CA CYS A 101 -7.86 -9.29 7.39
C CYS A 101 -7.92 -9.66 8.88
N ILE A 102 -8.07 -8.67 9.75
CA ILE A 102 -8.27 -8.84 11.19
C ILE A 102 -9.64 -9.48 11.46
N ILE A 103 -10.68 -8.93 10.82
CA ILE A 103 -12.07 -9.40 10.95
C ILE A 103 -12.21 -10.84 10.43
N HIS A 104 -11.50 -11.20 9.36
CA HIS A 104 -11.52 -12.57 8.81
C HIS A 104 -11.09 -13.62 9.85
N HIS A 105 -10.40 -13.22 10.90
CA HIS A 105 -9.98 -14.10 12.00
C HIS A 105 -10.75 -13.83 13.30
N ASN A 106 -11.92 -13.18 13.19
CA ASN A 106 -12.83 -12.83 14.29
C ASN A 106 -12.19 -11.93 15.38
N ALA A 107 -11.09 -11.24 15.05
CA ALA A 107 -10.49 -10.20 15.87
C ALA A 107 -11.02 -8.82 15.48
N LEU A 108 -10.77 -7.82 16.32
CA LEU A 108 -11.27 -6.47 16.11
C LEU A 108 -10.12 -5.48 15.82
N PRO A 109 -10.21 -4.68 14.75
CA PRO A 109 -9.24 -3.62 14.49
C PRO A 109 -9.41 -2.47 15.52
N VAL A 110 -8.30 -1.95 16.01
CA VAL A 110 -8.23 -0.69 16.75
C VAL A 110 -7.47 0.29 15.89
N PHE A 111 -8.14 1.33 15.42
CA PHE A 111 -7.53 2.29 14.51
C PHE A 111 -6.65 3.30 15.23
N VAL A 112 -5.54 3.66 14.61
CA VAL A 112 -4.62 4.70 15.05
C VAL A 112 -4.50 5.74 13.92
N ASP A 113 -4.58 7.03 14.27
CA ASP A 113 -4.45 8.10 13.29
C ASP A 113 -3.04 8.12 12.66
N ILE A 114 -2.90 8.83 11.56
CA ILE A 114 -1.65 8.91 10.80
C ILE A 114 -0.72 10.03 11.31
N ASP A 115 0.57 9.89 11.08
CA ASP A 115 1.48 11.01 10.97
C ASP A 115 1.22 11.76 9.67
N PHE A 116 0.96 13.07 9.77
CA PHE A 116 0.51 13.84 8.61
C PHE A 116 1.61 14.09 7.57
N ASN A 117 2.88 13.92 7.91
CA ASN A 117 4.00 14.11 6.99
C ASN A 117 4.29 12.83 6.19
N THR A 118 4.29 11.68 6.87
CA THR A 118 4.59 10.38 6.26
C THR A 118 3.35 9.65 5.76
N ILE A 119 2.16 10.03 6.24
CA ILE A 119 0.85 9.39 5.97
C ILE A 119 0.77 7.96 6.53
N ASN A 120 1.82 7.46 7.12
CA ASN A 120 1.86 6.19 7.83
C ASN A 120 1.20 6.31 9.22
N ILE A 121 0.91 5.16 9.85
CA ILE A 121 0.47 5.14 11.25
C ILE A 121 1.39 6.03 12.11
N ASP A 122 0.81 6.87 12.97
CA ASP A 122 1.57 7.74 13.88
C ASP A 122 2.15 6.90 15.04
N PRO A 123 3.47 6.61 15.08
CA PRO A 123 4.04 5.75 16.11
C PRO A 123 3.84 6.31 17.53
N ASP A 124 3.77 7.63 17.65
CA ASP A 124 3.61 8.30 18.96
C ASP A 124 2.19 8.16 19.53
N LYS A 125 1.24 7.67 18.72
CA LYS A 125 -0.15 7.36 19.13
C LYS A 125 -0.41 5.87 19.36
N ILE A 126 0.51 4.98 18.98
CA ILE A 126 0.31 3.53 19.09
C ILE A 126 0.12 3.11 20.55
N GLU A 127 0.98 3.57 21.44
CA GLU A 127 0.97 3.10 22.83
C GLU A 127 -0.34 3.46 23.57
N ALA A 128 -0.91 4.63 23.28
CA ALA A 128 -2.18 5.07 23.87
C ALA A 128 -3.39 4.26 23.35
N ALA A 129 -3.28 3.60 22.19
CA ALA A 129 -4.33 2.77 21.62
C ALA A 129 -4.29 1.30 22.08
N ILE A 130 -3.25 0.91 22.84
CA ILE A 130 -3.12 -0.46 23.35
C ILE A 130 -4.22 -0.74 24.38
N THR A 131 -4.90 -1.86 24.23
CA THR A 131 -5.90 -2.39 25.15
C THR A 131 -5.40 -3.68 25.80
N PRO A 132 -6.02 -4.17 26.88
CA PRO A 132 -5.67 -5.49 27.48
C PRO A 132 -5.82 -6.67 26.51
N ARG A 133 -6.54 -6.48 25.39
CA ARG A 133 -6.77 -7.50 24.36
C ARG A 133 -5.85 -7.36 23.14
N THR A 134 -5.01 -6.33 23.11
CA THR A 134 -4.11 -6.12 21.98
C THR A 134 -3.08 -7.24 21.86
N LYS A 135 -3.03 -7.87 20.69
CA LYS A 135 -2.13 -8.98 20.35
C LYS A 135 -1.07 -8.60 19.34
N ALA A 136 -1.45 -7.73 18.38
CA ALA A 136 -0.58 -7.38 17.27
C ALA A 136 -0.76 -5.94 16.83
N ILE A 137 0.23 -5.46 16.07
CA ILE A 137 0.21 -4.19 15.35
C ILE A 137 0.41 -4.53 13.86
N ILE A 138 -0.49 -4.07 13.00
CA ILE A 138 -0.27 -4.05 11.56
C ILE A 138 0.24 -2.68 11.18
N VAL A 139 1.49 -2.60 10.75
CA VAL A 139 2.08 -1.39 10.18
C VAL A 139 1.98 -1.45 8.65
N VAL A 140 1.43 -0.41 8.04
CA VAL A 140 1.34 -0.31 6.58
C VAL A 140 2.44 0.62 6.10
N HIS A 141 3.33 0.15 5.24
CA HIS A 141 4.34 0.97 4.58
C HIS A 141 3.71 1.67 3.36
N LEU A 142 2.90 2.69 3.69
CA LEU A 142 1.97 3.28 2.74
C LEU A 142 2.68 4.02 1.61
N HIS A 143 2.15 3.88 0.41
CA HIS A 143 2.66 4.50 -0.81
C HIS A 143 4.12 4.14 -1.15
N GLY A 144 4.76 3.29 -0.34
CA GLY A 144 6.13 2.85 -0.53
C GLY A 144 7.15 3.53 0.38
N LEU A 145 6.69 4.23 1.42
CA LEU A 145 7.52 4.76 2.51
C LEU A 145 7.41 3.85 3.73
N ALA A 146 8.54 3.42 4.28
CA ALA A 146 8.55 2.65 5.51
C ALA A 146 7.91 3.43 6.68
N VAL A 147 7.31 2.70 7.64
CA VAL A 147 7.00 3.23 8.98
C VAL A 147 8.30 3.37 9.77
N ASP A 148 8.34 4.24 10.77
CA ASP A 148 9.42 4.27 11.76
C ASP A 148 9.40 2.98 12.59
N MET A 149 10.11 1.96 12.08
CA MET A 149 10.12 0.63 12.69
C MET A 149 10.86 0.58 14.01
N ASP A 150 11.80 1.49 14.28
CA ASP A 150 12.50 1.53 15.57
C ASP A 150 11.53 1.86 16.70
N LYS A 151 10.67 2.87 16.52
CA LYS A 151 9.63 3.24 17.48
C LYS A 151 8.60 2.12 17.63
N VAL A 152 8.09 1.58 16.54
CA VAL A 152 7.08 0.51 16.55
C VAL A 152 7.60 -0.73 17.28
N MET A 153 8.81 -1.19 16.93
CA MET A 153 9.41 -2.39 17.53
C MET A 153 9.76 -2.18 19.01
N ALA A 154 10.09 -0.95 19.42
CA ALA A 154 10.29 -0.63 20.85
C ALA A 154 8.99 -0.77 21.64
N ILE A 155 7.87 -0.25 21.13
CA ILE A 155 6.54 -0.39 21.72
C ILE A 155 6.11 -1.85 21.75
N ALA A 156 6.25 -2.55 20.64
CA ALA A 156 5.87 -3.95 20.53
C ALA A 156 6.61 -4.85 21.54
N ARG A 157 7.92 -4.67 21.69
CA ARG A 157 8.71 -5.39 22.72
C ARG A 157 8.26 -5.06 24.14
N LYS A 158 7.99 -3.79 24.45
CA LYS A 158 7.53 -3.34 25.78
C LYS A 158 6.21 -4.00 26.17
N HIS A 159 5.30 -4.19 25.22
CA HIS A 159 3.95 -4.72 25.45
C HIS A 159 3.76 -6.17 24.99
N ASN A 160 4.85 -6.86 24.58
CA ASN A 160 4.83 -8.23 24.07
C ASN A 160 3.82 -8.44 22.93
N LEU A 161 3.81 -7.51 21.95
CA LEU A 161 2.94 -7.53 20.80
C LEU A 161 3.66 -8.07 19.56
N LYS A 162 2.94 -8.74 18.67
CA LYS A 162 3.42 -9.12 17.35
C LYS A 162 3.37 -7.92 16.40
N VAL A 163 4.33 -7.83 15.48
CA VAL A 163 4.37 -6.80 14.44
C VAL A 163 4.25 -7.46 13.07
N ILE A 164 3.19 -7.09 12.35
CA ILE A 164 2.90 -7.54 10.98
C ILE A 164 3.16 -6.36 10.05
N GLU A 165 4.04 -6.52 9.09
CA GLU A 165 4.31 -5.50 8.08
C GLU A 165 3.38 -5.70 6.86
N ASP A 166 2.46 -4.78 6.60
CA ASP A 166 1.77 -4.68 5.32
C ASP A 166 2.69 -3.92 4.34
N ALA A 167 3.51 -4.70 3.63
CA ALA A 167 4.47 -4.22 2.65
C ALA A 167 3.93 -4.27 1.21
N CYS A 168 2.59 -4.40 1.03
CA CYS A 168 1.94 -4.54 -0.28
C CYS A 168 2.19 -3.37 -1.24
N GLN A 169 2.70 -2.25 -0.76
CA GLN A 169 3.03 -1.07 -1.56
C GLN A 169 4.53 -0.74 -1.54
N ALA A 170 5.33 -1.46 -0.76
CA ALA A 170 6.66 -1.02 -0.38
C ALA A 170 7.80 -1.98 -0.78
N HIS A 171 7.62 -2.71 -1.90
CA HIS A 171 8.65 -3.60 -2.45
C HIS A 171 9.99 -2.86 -2.58
N GLY A 172 11.02 -3.32 -1.87
CA GLY A 172 12.36 -2.76 -1.90
C GLY A 172 12.51 -1.35 -1.31
N ALA A 173 11.51 -0.84 -0.57
CA ALA A 173 11.70 0.30 0.30
C ALA A 173 12.63 -0.07 1.46
N LEU A 174 13.43 0.91 1.95
CA LEU A 174 14.38 0.66 3.02
C LEU A 174 14.10 1.59 4.21
N PHE A 175 14.36 1.05 5.40
CA PHE A 175 14.48 1.79 6.64
C PHE A 175 15.83 1.46 7.28
N HIS A 176 16.69 2.46 7.46
CA HIS A 176 18.07 2.29 7.93
C HIS A 176 18.85 1.18 7.20
N GLY A 177 18.68 1.09 5.86
CA GLY A 177 19.34 0.11 5.01
C GLY A 177 18.71 -1.29 5.02
N LYS A 178 17.69 -1.57 5.86
CA LYS A 178 16.92 -2.82 5.86
C LYS A 178 15.70 -2.71 4.96
N ARG A 179 15.43 -3.75 4.18
CA ARG A 179 14.20 -3.82 3.38
C ARG A 179 12.98 -4.00 4.27
N VAL A 180 11.88 -3.32 3.95
CA VAL A 180 10.59 -3.56 4.58
C VAL A 180 10.17 -5.03 4.36
N GLY A 181 9.43 -5.58 5.32
CA GLY A 181 9.08 -7.01 5.33
C GLY A 181 10.14 -7.91 5.99
N ALA A 182 11.25 -7.32 6.47
CA ALA A 182 12.30 -8.05 7.18
C ALA A 182 12.58 -7.50 8.59
N MET A 183 11.64 -6.71 9.15
CA MET A 183 11.84 -6.04 10.44
C MET A 183 10.84 -6.49 11.52
N GLY A 184 9.61 -6.80 11.14
CA GLY A 184 8.56 -7.32 12.02
C GLY A 184 8.65 -8.84 12.23
N ASP A 185 7.64 -9.42 12.85
CA ASP A 185 7.51 -10.89 13.04
C ASP A 185 7.22 -11.58 11.69
N CYS A 186 6.44 -10.95 10.82
CA CYS A 186 6.15 -11.39 9.45
C CYS A 186 5.66 -10.23 8.59
N ALA A 187 5.57 -10.45 7.28
CA ALA A 187 5.07 -9.44 6.36
C ALA A 187 4.27 -10.03 5.20
N ALA A 188 3.45 -9.17 4.58
CA ALA A 188 2.68 -9.47 3.39
C ALA A 188 3.02 -8.51 2.25
N PHE A 189 3.15 -9.07 1.04
CA PHE A 189 3.34 -8.33 -0.21
C PHE A 189 2.22 -8.66 -1.19
N SER A 190 1.90 -7.72 -2.08
CA SER A 190 0.95 -7.90 -3.16
C SER A 190 1.65 -7.89 -4.50
N PHE A 191 1.30 -8.83 -5.38
CA PHE A 191 1.78 -8.88 -6.76
C PHE A 191 0.69 -8.55 -7.78
N ASN A 192 -0.34 -7.80 -7.33
CA ASN A 192 -1.33 -7.24 -8.24
C ASN A 192 -0.67 -6.37 -9.31
N GLN A 193 -1.27 -6.28 -10.50
CA GLN A 193 -0.71 -5.58 -11.65
C GLN A 193 -0.25 -4.16 -11.37
N ASN A 194 -0.89 -3.44 -10.46
CA ASN A 194 -0.52 -2.06 -10.12
C ASN A 194 0.73 -1.94 -9.23
N LYS A 195 1.26 -3.04 -8.70
CA LYS A 195 2.38 -3.02 -7.76
C LYS A 195 3.73 -2.87 -8.48
N CYS A 196 4.76 -2.46 -7.73
CA CYS A 196 6.11 -2.32 -8.28
C CYS A 196 6.68 -3.65 -8.76
N LEU A 197 6.37 -4.75 -8.05
CA LEU A 197 6.56 -6.12 -8.51
C LEU A 197 5.19 -6.73 -8.78
N CYS A 198 4.93 -7.15 -10.00
CA CYS A 198 3.63 -7.72 -10.35
C CYS A 198 3.73 -9.11 -10.98
N SER A 199 2.66 -9.88 -10.84
CA SER A 199 2.46 -11.15 -11.53
C SER A 199 1.05 -11.29 -12.12
N GLY A 200 0.39 -10.14 -12.38
CA GLY A 200 -1.03 -10.03 -12.68
C GLY A 200 -1.84 -9.98 -11.38
N GLU A 201 -2.03 -11.11 -10.75
CA GLU A 201 -2.54 -11.25 -9.38
C GLU A 201 -1.60 -12.13 -8.55
N GLY A 202 -1.62 -11.96 -7.23
CA GLY A 202 -0.84 -12.75 -6.29
C GLY A 202 -0.33 -11.96 -5.10
N GLY A 203 0.44 -12.65 -4.26
CA GLY A 203 1.10 -12.07 -3.11
C GLY A 203 2.21 -12.97 -2.60
N MET A 204 2.86 -12.51 -1.54
CA MET A 204 3.90 -13.24 -0.82
C MET A 204 3.76 -12.95 0.67
N PHE A 205 3.76 -14.00 1.47
CA PHE A 205 3.98 -13.94 2.90
C PHE A 205 5.46 -14.21 3.19
N VAL A 206 6.07 -13.48 4.11
CA VAL A 206 7.47 -13.69 4.50
C VAL A 206 7.64 -13.62 6.02
N THR A 207 8.63 -14.35 6.53
CA THR A 207 9.04 -14.32 7.94
C THR A 207 10.43 -14.93 8.12
N ASP A 208 11.09 -14.59 9.22
CA ASP A 208 12.34 -15.24 9.66
C ASP A 208 12.09 -16.26 10.79
N ASN A 209 10.85 -16.33 11.29
CA ASN A 209 10.44 -17.24 12.36
C ASN A 209 9.83 -18.53 11.79
N GLU A 210 10.45 -19.66 12.12
CA GLU A 210 10.04 -20.99 11.62
C GLU A 210 8.65 -21.41 12.12
N GLU A 211 8.31 -21.08 13.38
CA GLU A 211 7.00 -21.43 13.94
C GLU A 211 5.88 -20.67 13.21
N ILE A 212 6.10 -19.38 12.94
CA ILE A 212 5.18 -18.55 12.17
C ILE A 212 5.08 -19.05 10.72
N ALA A 213 6.20 -19.45 10.09
CA ALA A 213 6.20 -20.03 8.75
C ALA A 213 5.39 -21.32 8.67
N ASN A 214 5.54 -22.21 9.66
CA ASN A 214 4.80 -23.48 9.73
C ASN A 214 3.30 -23.25 9.95
N ALA A 215 2.91 -22.36 10.86
CA ALA A 215 1.53 -21.96 11.05
C ALA A 215 0.93 -21.36 9.76
N ALA A 216 1.66 -20.46 9.10
CA ALA A 216 1.24 -19.85 7.82
C ALA A 216 1.05 -20.92 6.72
N ARG A 217 1.92 -21.93 6.63
CA ARG A 217 1.78 -23.04 5.67
C ARG A 217 0.51 -23.87 5.89
N GLN A 218 0.12 -24.10 7.15
CA GLN A 218 -1.14 -24.80 7.46
C GLN A 218 -2.35 -23.96 7.00
N ILE A 219 -2.38 -22.69 7.36
CA ILE A 219 -3.46 -21.77 6.98
C ILE A 219 -3.56 -21.63 5.45
N TRP A 220 -2.44 -21.58 4.75
CA TRP A 220 -2.33 -21.47 3.31
C TRP A 220 -2.96 -22.63 2.54
N SER A 221 -3.01 -23.85 3.11
CA SER A 221 -3.47 -25.06 2.42
C SER A 221 -4.31 -25.95 3.32
N PHE A 222 -5.57 -25.60 3.51
CA PHE A 222 -6.61 -26.41 4.13
C PHE A 222 -6.35 -26.86 5.59
N GLY A 223 -5.39 -26.26 6.29
CA GLY A 223 -4.98 -26.69 7.63
C GLY A 223 -4.10 -27.95 7.65
N GLU A 224 -3.64 -28.39 6.49
CA GLU A 224 -2.82 -29.59 6.35
C GLU A 224 -1.33 -29.32 6.61
N THR A 225 -0.62 -30.34 7.09
CA THR A 225 0.85 -30.37 7.06
C THR A 225 1.29 -31.00 5.74
N ARG A 226 1.90 -30.20 4.85
CA ARG A 226 2.26 -30.62 3.49
C ARG A 226 3.77 -30.81 3.26
N THR A 227 4.58 -30.64 4.29
CA THR A 227 6.04 -30.80 4.18
C THR A 227 6.51 -31.93 5.09
N PRO A 228 7.25 -32.88 4.57
CA PRO A 228 7.52 -33.12 3.14
C PRO A 228 6.27 -33.65 2.41
N LEU A 229 6.14 -33.34 1.11
CA LEU A 229 4.98 -33.71 0.29
C LEU A 229 4.69 -35.21 0.27
N GLU A 230 5.73 -36.03 0.37
CA GLU A 230 5.66 -37.50 0.38
C GLU A 230 4.94 -38.06 1.63
N LYS A 231 4.83 -37.24 2.68
CA LYS A 231 4.18 -37.61 3.93
C LYS A 231 2.81 -36.95 4.12
N ARG A 232 2.23 -36.38 3.05
CA ARG A 232 0.91 -35.77 3.10
C ARG A 232 -0.14 -36.83 3.47
N ASP A 233 -0.85 -36.60 4.59
CA ASP A 233 -1.88 -37.49 5.13
C ASP A 233 -3.33 -37.03 4.87
N TYR A 234 -3.51 -35.87 4.18
CA TYR A 234 -4.82 -35.30 3.88
C TYR A 234 -5.65 -34.95 5.13
N HIS A 235 -4.96 -34.68 6.26
CA HIS A 235 -5.59 -34.36 7.53
C HIS A 235 -5.49 -32.86 7.83
N ALA A 236 -6.62 -32.22 8.19
CA ALA A 236 -6.65 -30.83 8.63
C ALA A 236 -6.35 -30.74 10.13
N TYR A 237 -5.19 -30.24 10.49
CA TYR A 237 -4.76 -30.02 11.86
C TYR A 237 -5.16 -28.66 12.42
N ALA A 238 -5.49 -27.70 11.54
CA ALA A 238 -5.92 -26.35 11.86
C ALA A 238 -7.00 -25.85 10.89
N LEU A 239 -7.65 -24.75 11.21
CA LEU A 239 -8.50 -24.07 10.25
C LEU A 239 -7.63 -23.44 9.16
N GLY A 240 -7.87 -23.82 7.91
CA GLY A 240 -7.10 -23.34 6.78
C GLY A 240 -7.96 -23.00 5.58
N TRP A 241 -7.37 -22.28 4.63
CA TRP A 241 -7.99 -21.85 3.39
C TRP A 241 -7.20 -22.38 2.20
N MET A 242 -7.64 -22.08 0.99
CA MET A 242 -6.90 -22.35 -0.24
C MET A 242 -6.30 -21.04 -0.79
N TYR A 243 -5.13 -20.65 -0.27
CA TYR A 243 -4.41 -19.43 -0.66
C TYR A 243 -3.24 -19.68 -1.62
N ARG A 244 -3.10 -20.90 -2.09
CA ARG A 244 -2.05 -21.28 -3.03
C ARG A 244 -2.16 -20.50 -4.34
N LYS A 245 -1.00 -20.11 -4.86
CA LYS A 245 -0.86 -19.52 -6.18
C LYS A 245 -0.83 -20.65 -7.25
N ASN A 246 -1.32 -20.36 -8.46
CA ASN A 246 -1.16 -21.25 -9.60
C ASN A 246 0.31 -21.30 -10.07
N GLY A 247 0.65 -22.22 -10.97
CA GLY A 247 2.01 -22.39 -11.48
C GLY A 247 2.41 -21.46 -12.63
N LEU A 248 1.44 -20.74 -13.24
CA LEU A 248 1.68 -19.90 -14.43
C LEU A 248 2.15 -18.48 -14.06
N THR A 249 1.40 -17.80 -13.21
CA THR A 249 1.68 -16.41 -12.86
C THR A 249 2.97 -16.18 -12.05
N PRO A 250 3.49 -17.13 -11.24
CA PRO A 250 4.80 -16.98 -10.61
C PRO A 250 5.95 -16.79 -11.60
N THR A 251 5.87 -17.42 -12.78
CA THR A 251 6.91 -17.29 -13.80
C THR A 251 7.04 -15.88 -14.34
N PHE A 252 5.90 -15.22 -14.55
CA PHE A 252 5.89 -13.79 -14.88
C PHE A 252 6.47 -12.96 -13.75
N GLY A 253 6.06 -13.19 -12.49
CA GLY A 253 6.62 -12.52 -11.30
C GLY A 253 8.14 -12.70 -11.18
N ARG A 254 8.69 -13.90 -11.47
CA ARG A 254 10.13 -14.16 -11.49
C ARG A 254 10.85 -13.30 -12.53
N GLY A 255 10.31 -13.22 -13.76
CA GLY A 255 10.84 -12.33 -14.79
C GLY A 255 10.87 -10.87 -14.36
N GLN A 256 9.81 -10.38 -13.73
CA GLN A 256 9.74 -9.02 -13.19
C GLN A 256 10.74 -8.81 -12.03
N LEU A 257 10.90 -9.80 -11.13
CA LEU A 257 11.81 -9.72 -9.99
C LEU A 257 13.28 -9.51 -10.41
N THR A 258 13.71 -10.09 -11.53
CA THR A 258 15.10 -9.93 -12.02
C THR A 258 15.47 -8.47 -12.31
N ARG A 259 14.47 -7.60 -12.53
CA ARG A 259 14.65 -6.18 -12.87
C ARG A 259 14.21 -5.23 -11.78
N MET A 260 13.84 -5.77 -10.61
CA MET A 260 13.21 -4.99 -9.57
C MET A 260 14.10 -3.84 -9.07
N ASP A 261 15.38 -4.10 -8.85
CA ASP A 261 16.32 -3.07 -8.36
C ASP A 261 16.53 -1.97 -9.42
N GLU A 262 16.54 -2.30 -10.72
CA GLU A 262 16.58 -1.33 -11.82
C GLU A 262 15.31 -0.47 -11.84
N TYR A 263 14.13 -1.09 -11.70
CA TYR A 263 12.85 -0.36 -11.65
C TYR A 263 12.79 0.62 -10.47
N LEU A 264 13.27 0.20 -9.31
CA LEU A 264 13.34 1.06 -8.12
C LEU A 264 14.31 2.21 -8.31
N ALA A 265 15.50 1.98 -8.88
CA ALA A 265 16.46 3.01 -9.20
C ALA A 265 15.86 4.06 -10.14
N ARG A 266 15.23 3.62 -11.23
CA ARG A 266 14.55 4.49 -12.20
C ARG A 266 13.44 5.33 -11.56
N SER A 267 12.60 4.73 -10.73
CA SER A 267 11.54 5.46 -10.02
C SER A 267 12.11 6.55 -9.11
N ARG A 268 13.23 6.28 -8.43
CA ARG A 268 13.91 7.24 -7.55
C ARG A 268 14.54 8.39 -8.36
N GLU A 269 15.22 8.08 -9.47
CA GLU A 269 15.78 9.09 -10.37
C GLU A 269 14.71 10.03 -10.92
N ASN A 270 13.62 9.47 -11.46
CA ASN A 270 12.52 10.25 -12.01
C ASN A 270 11.84 11.10 -10.94
N THR A 271 11.65 10.55 -9.74
CA THR A 271 11.06 11.31 -8.63
C THR A 271 11.98 12.46 -8.18
N ALA A 272 13.30 12.27 -8.17
CA ALA A 272 14.23 13.35 -7.84
C ALA A 272 14.13 14.51 -8.84
N VAL A 273 14.00 14.22 -10.14
CA VAL A 273 13.75 15.23 -11.20
C VAL A 273 12.45 15.95 -10.93
N LEU A 274 11.37 15.21 -10.66
CA LEU A 274 10.06 15.80 -10.37
C LEU A 274 10.08 16.68 -9.12
N LEU A 275 10.62 16.21 -8.00
CA LEU A 275 10.70 16.98 -6.75
C LEU A 275 11.47 18.29 -6.94
N LYS A 276 12.58 18.27 -7.70
CA LYS A 276 13.32 19.48 -8.07
C LYS A 276 12.46 20.44 -8.87
N SER A 277 11.69 19.94 -9.82
CA SER A 277 10.77 20.71 -10.65
C SER A 277 9.61 21.32 -9.85
N LEU A 278 9.16 20.67 -8.80
CA LEU A 278 8.03 21.11 -7.95
C LEU A 278 8.45 22.01 -6.78
N ALA A 279 9.74 22.25 -6.60
CA ALA A 279 10.23 23.09 -5.51
C ALA A 279 9.63 24.51 -5.61
N GLY A 280 9.05 24.99 -4.51
CA GLY A 280 8.47 26.33 -4.41
C GLY A 280 7.11 26.53 -5.09
N VAL A 281 6.47 25.47 -5.60
CA VAL A 281 5.09 25.55 -6.12
C VAL A 281 4.14 25.86 -4.98
N LYS A 282 3.55 27.06 -5.01
CA LYS A 282 2.65 27.56 -3.97
C LYS A 282 1.37 26.70 -3.93
N GLY A 283 0.99 26.27 -2.72
CA GLY A 283 -0.24 25.48 -2.52
C GLY A 283 -0.10 23.99 -2.77
N LEU A 284 1.09 23.51 -3.16
CA LEU A 284 1.39 22.09 -3.33
C LEU A 284 2.22 21.56 -2.16
N ILE A 285 1.76 20.50 -1.52
CA ILE A 285 2.51 19.73 -0.54
C ILE A 285 2.93 18.42 -1.22
N VAL A 286 4.24 18.26 -1.43
CA VAL A 286 4.82 17.04 -2.00
C VAL A 286 5.10 15.99 -0.92
N PRO A 287 5.17 14.68 -1.27
CA PRO A 287 5.53 13.63 -0.32
C PRO A 287 6.95 13.82 0.20
N THR A 288 7.19 13.39 1.43
CA THR A 288 8.49 13.50 2.12
C THR A 288 9.22 12.16 2.15
N GLN A 289 10.54 12.22 2.23
CA GLN A 289 11.40 11.08 2.53
C GLN A 289 12.34 11.50 3.66
N PRO A 290 12.05 11.10 4.92
CA PRO A 290 12.92 11.43 6.05
C PRO A 290 14.33 10.81 5.92
N GLU A 291 15.30 11.32 6.68
CA GLU A 291 16.64 10.74 6.74
C GLU A 291 16.59 9.28 7.24
N GLY A 292 17.39 8.41 6.65
CA GLY A 292 17.40 6.97 6.96
C GLY A 292 16.34 6.15 6.24
N PHE A 293 15.40 6.80 5.52
CA PHE A 293 14.38 6.13 4.73
C PHE A 293 14.75 6.16 3.25
N LEU A 294 14.41 5.07 2.53
CA LEU A 294 14.51 5.04 1.08
C LEU A 294 13.18 4.59 0.48
N HIS A 295 12.45 5.55 -0.08
CA HIS A 295 11.14 5.34 -0.69
C HIS A 295 11.23 4.52 -1.98
N ASN A 296 10.23 3.67 -2.28
CA ASN A 296 10.14 2.98 -3.56
C ASN A 296 9.29 3.74 -4.61
N TRP A 297 8.59 4.78 -4.18
CA TRP A 297 7.72 5.62 -5.00
C TRP A 297 6.61 4.84 -5.73
N TYR A 298 6.02 3.87 -5.00
CA TYR A 298 4.83 3.17 -5.50
C TYR A 298 3.73 4.14 -5.91
N ASN A 299 3.48 5.16 -5.11
CA ASN A 299 2.54 6.22 -5.40
C ASN A 299 3.15 7.57 -4.97
N PHE A 300 3.21 8.52 -5.91
CA PHE A 300 3.57 9.89 -5.61
C PHE A 300 2.31 10.63 -5.18
N THR A 301 2.10 10.71 -3.87
CA THR A 301 0.88 11.31 -3.28
C THR A 301 1.15 12.71 -2.81
N SER A 302 0.52 13.69 -3.47
CA SER A 302 0.56 15.10 -3.12
C SER A 302 -0.70 15.51 -2.36
N ARG A 303 -0.65 16.67 -1.69
CA ARG A 303 -1.80 17.32 -1.06
C ARG A 303 -1.85 18.79 -1.46
N ILE A 304 -3.04 19.38 -1.37
CA ILE A 304 -3.20 20.83 -1.51
C ILE A 304 -3.05 21.51 -0.14
N ASP A 305 -2.36 22.65 -0.14
CA ASP A 305 -2.31 23.60 0.97
C ASP A 305 -3.36 24.68 0.74
N MET A 306 -4.49 24.54 1.43
CA MET A 306 -5.65 25.41 1.32
C MET A 306 -5.35 26.84 1.69
N GLU A 307 -4.56 27.02 2.77
CA GLU A 307 -4.17 28.33 3.29
C GLU A 307 -3.28 29.06 2.28
N ALA A 308 -2.27 28.36 1.77
CA ALA A 308 -1.38 28.92 0.75
C ALA A 308 -2.11 29.30 -0.54
N LEU A 309 -3.15 28.52 -0.93
CA LEU A 309 -4.01 28.84 -2.07
C LEU A 309 -5.03 29.96 -1.78
N GLY A 310 -5.18 30.37 -0.49
CA GLY A 310 -6.19 31.33 -0.05
C GLY A 310 -7.61 30.81 -0.26
N TRP A 311 -7.84 29.52 -0.18
CA TRP A 311 -9.13 28.87 -0.36
C TRP A 311 -9.80 28.63 1.01
N THR A 312 -11.06 29.04 1.14
CA THR A 312 -11.85 28.89 2.38
C THR A 312 -13.07 27.98 2.23
N GLY A 313 -13.30 27.47 0.99
CA GLY A 313 -14.36 26.51 0.72
C GLY A 313 -13.97 25.06 1.06
N GLU A 314 -14.83 24.10 0.69
CA GLU A 314 -14.58 22.68 0.89
C GLU A 314 -13.27 22.23 0.21
N PRO A 315 -12.38 21.54 0.92
CA PRO A 315 -11.08 21.11 0.38
C PRO A 315 -11.20 20.27 -0.90
N ALA A 316 -12.18 19.36 -0.94
CA ALA A 316 -12.39 18.45 -2.05
C ALA A 316 -12.70 19.20 -3.36
N VAL A 317 -13.38 20.36 -3.29
CA VAL A 317 -13.72 21.16 -4.49
C VAL A 317 -12.43 21.69 -5.14
N MET A 318 -11.52 22.30 -4.37
CA MET A 318 -10.24 22.79 -4.90
C MET A 318 -9.34 21.64 -5.37
N ARG A 319 -9.27 20.57 -4.61
CA ARG A 319 -8.51 19.37 -4.99
C ARG A 319 -8.98 18.82 -6.33
N ASP A 320 -10.29 18.67 -6.51
CA ASP A 320 -10.87 18.10 -7.72
C ASP A 320 -10.66 19.00 -8.93
N ALA A 321 -10.74 20.33 -8.76
CA ALA A 321 -10.43 21.30 -9.83
C ALA A 321 -8.95 21.21 -10.25
N ILE A 322 -8.02 21.16 -9.28
CA ILE A 322 -6.58 20.99 -9.56
C ILE A 322 -6.33 19.65 -10.25
N MET A 323 -6.93 18.56 -9.75
CA MET A 323 -6.77 17.23 -10.34
C MET A 323 -7.27 17.19 -11.79
N GLN A 324 -8.43 17.78 -12.09
CA GLN A 324 -8.95 17.91 -13.46
C GLN A 324 -8.03 18.73 -14.34
N GLY A 325 -7.47 19.83 -13.81
CA GLY A 325 -6.46 20.63 -14.51
C GLY A 325 -5.24 19.82 -14.90
N ILE A 326 -4.68 19.06 -13.97
CA ILE A 326 -3.51 18.20 -14.20
C ILE A 326 -3.84 17.06 -15.17
N GLN A 327 -5.03 16.48 -15.10
CA GLN A 327 -5.49 15.46 -16.06
C GLN A 327 -5.61 16.03 -17.48
N ALA A 328 -6.09 17.26 -17.62
CA ALA A 328 -6.15 17.95 -18.91
C ALA A 328 -4.76 18.19 -19.53
N GLU A 329 -3.71 18.34 -18.73
CA GLU A 329 -2.32 18.40 -19.16
C GLU A 329 -1.79 17.04 -19.68
N GLY A 330 -2.55 15.94 -19.55
CA GLY A 330 -2.17 14.58 -19.96
C GLY A 330 -1.57 13.72 -18.83
N VAL A 331 -1.52 14.20 -17.60
CA VAL A 331 -0.95 13.45 -16.46
C VAL A 331 -2.04 12.63 -15.75
N PRO A 332 -1.89 11.30 -15.61
CA PRO A 332 -2.88 10.44 -14.97
C PRO A 332 -2.79 10.55 -13.44
N VAL A 333 -3.43 11.54 -12.86
CA VAL A 333 -3.60 11.69 -11.41
C VAL A 333 -5.00 11.25 -10.98
N GLY A 334 -5.12 10.82 -9.73
CA GLY A 334 -6.40 10.41 -9.15
C GLY A 334 -6.37 10.35 -7.63
N ILE A 335 -7.53 10.13 -7.05
CA ILE A 335 -7.67 9.87 -5.61
C ILE A 335 -7.38 8.39 -5.36
N TRP A 336 -6.47 8.09 -4.42
CA TRP A 336 -6.16 6.70 -4.10
C TRP A 336 -7.22 6.06 -3.20
N GLN A 337 -7.68 6.79 -2.17
CA GLN A 337 -8.75 6.37 -1.25
C GLN A 337 -9.60 7.58 -0.85
N SER A 338 -10.91 7.44 -0.95
CA SER A 338 -11.87 8.51 -0.63
C SER A 338 -12.40 8.46 0.79
N TYR A 339 -12.17 7.35 1.51
CA TYR A 339 -12.63 7.14 2.87
C TYR A 339 -11.49 6.70 3.77
N ILE A 340 -11.48 7.18 5.00
CA ILE A 340 -10.67 6.58 6.07
C ILE A 340 -11.28 5.23 6.46
N LEU A 341 -10.45 4.28 6.92
CA LEU A 341 -10.91 2.93 7.24
C LEU A 341 -12.05 2.92 8.27
N PRO A 342 -11.95 3.64 9.41
CA PRO A 342 -13.04 3.65 10.39
C PRO A 342 -14.38 4.15 9.83
N ALA A 343 -14.39 5.00 8.80
CA ALA A 343 -15.63 5.50 8.18
C ALA A 343 -16.29 4.50 7.19
N MET A 344 -15.60 3.40 6.84
CA MET A 344 -16.16 2.42 5.91
C MET A 344 -17.35 1.67 6.52
N THR A 345 -18.36 1.38 5.70
CA THR A 345 -19.63 0.76 6.11
C THR A 345 -19.44 -0.52 6.93
N VAL A 346 -18.44 -1.36 6.57
CA VAL A 346 -18.19 -2.62 7.28
C VAL A 346 -17.83 -2.41 8.76
N PHE A 347 -17.11 -1.32 9.08
CA PHE A 347 -16.76 -0.99 10.46
C PHE A 347 -17.86 -0.23 11.17
N GLN A 348 -18.55 0.70 10.48
CA GLN A 348 -19.69 1.43 11.03
C GLN A 348 -20.88 0.52 11.36
N ALA A 349 -21.19 -0.43 10.49
CA ALA A 349 -22.27 -1.39 10.70
C ALA A 349 -21.97 -2.41 11.81
N LYS A 350 -20.68 -2.63 12.13
CA LYS A 350 -20.23 -3.64 13.10
C LYS A 350 -20.90 -5.01 12.88
N ASN A 351 -20.95 -5.43 11.61
CA ASN A 351 -21.65 -6.65 11.19
C ASN A 351 -21.03 -7.24 9.92
N ALA A 352 -20.00 -8.07 10.06
CA ALA A 352 -19.32 -8.69 8.92
C ALA A 352 -19.97 -10.01 8.47
N TYR A 353 -20.48 -10.80 9.42
CA TYR A 353 -20.95 -12.16 9.19
C TYR A 353 -22.44 -12.39 9.55
N GLY A 354 -23.16 -11.34 9.83
CA GLY A 354 -24.52 -11.40 10.39
C GLY A 354 -24.52 -11.41 11.92
N PHE A 355 -25.66 -11.05 12.53
CA PHE A 355 -25.86 -11.00 13.98
C PHE A 355 -24.86 -10.12 14.75
N GLY A 356 -24.26 -9.14 14.07
CA GLY A 356 -23.24 -8.26 14.65
C GLY A 356 -21.85 -8.90 14.81
N CYS A 357 -21.62 -10.11 14.29
CA CYS A 357 -20.32 -10.79 14.41
C CYS A 357 -19.26 -10.10 13.52
N PRO A 358 -17.98 -9.99 13.99
CA PRO A 358 -17.41 -10.49 15.26
C PRO A 358 -17.62 -9.57 16.48
N TRP A 359 -18.15 -8.36 16.34
CA TRP A 359 -18.29 -7.38 17.44
C TRP A 359 -19.25 -7.84 18.54
N SER A 360 -20.27 -8.63 18.21
CA SER A 360 -21.26 -9.18 19.18
C SER A 360 -20.83 -10.51 19.79
N CYS A 361 -19.65 -11.05 19.45
CA CYS A 361 -19.19 -12.32 20.02
C CYS A 361 -18.98 -12.22 21.53
N GLN A 362 -19.22 -13.33 22.28
CA GLN A 362 -19.17 -13.39 23.74
C GLN A 362 -17.84 -12.96 24.37
N HIS A 363 -16.79 -12.90 23.57
CA HIS A 363 -15.45 -12.45 23.99
C HIS A 363 -15.25 -10.93 23.85
N GLY A 364 -16.25 -10.17 23.39
CA GLY A 364 -16.16 -8.75 23.02
C GLY A 364 -16.86 -7.80 23.99
N SER A 365 -16.38 -7.66 25.26
CA SER A 365 -16.91 -6.61 26.15
C SER A 365 -16.38 -5.21 25.81
N ASP A 366 -15.18 -5.11 25.19
CA ASP A 366 -14.52 -3.84 24.90
C ASP A 366 -14.47 -3.62 23.38
N ILE A 367 -15.62 -3.29 22.81
CA ILE A 367 -15.75 -3.03 21.37
C ILE A 367 -15.10 -1.69 21.05
N PRO A 368 -14.10 -1.64 20.13
CA PRO A 368 -13.49 -0.38 19.73
C PRO A 368 -14.51 0.58 19.11
N GLU A 369 -14.33 1.86 19.38
CA GLU A 369 -15.10 2.91 18.72
C GLU A 369 -14.48 3.24 17.36
N TYR A 370 -15.36 3.50 16.38
CA TYR A 370 -14.94 3.83 15.00
C TYR A 370 -15.51 5.19 14.57
N ASP A 371 -15.56 6.15 15.51
CA ASP A 371 -15.96 7.52 15.18
C ASP A 371 -14.88 8.16 14.27
N PRO A 372 -15.22 8.54 13.02
CA PRO A 372 -14.28 9.18 12.12
C PRO A 372 -13.66 10.49 12.66
N ALA A 373 -14.37 11.19 13.55
CA ALA A 373 -13.88 12.42 14.16
C ALA A 373 -12.62 12.22 15.02
N GLN A 374 -12.34 11.00 15.46
CA GLN A 374 -11.13 10.67 16.22
C GLN A 374 -9.85 10.63 15.36
N PHE A 375 -9.99 10.66 14.02
CA PHE A 375 -8.89 10.52 13.06
C PHE A 375 -8.77 11.74 12.13
N PRO A 376 -8.59 12.97 12.71
CA PRO A 376 -8.66 14.21 11.94
C PRO A 376 -7.52 14.35 10.90
N LYS A 377 -6.33 13.78 11.18
CA LYS A 377 -5.22 13.83 10.22
C LYS A 377 -5.49 12.93 9.02
N ALA A 378 -6.01 11.72 9.25
CA ALA A 378 -6.40 10.80 8.18
C ALA A 378 -7.52 11.39 7.33
N GLN A 379 -8.56 11.98 7.95
CA GLN A 379 -9.65 12.64 7.25
C GLN A 379 -9.15 13.82 6.40
N ARG A 380 -8.34 14.72 6.98
CA ARG A 380 -7.76 15.84 6.24
C ARG A 380 -6.90 15.37 5.06
N HIS A 381 -6.18 14.25 5.21
CA HIS A 381 -5.45 13.66 4.09
C HIS A 381 -6.42 13.21 2.98
N CYS A 382 -7.50 12.49 3.30
CA CYS A 382 -8.53 12.10 2.33
C CYS A 382 -9.09 13.30 1.55
N ASP A 383 -9.34 14.41 2.23
CA ASP A 383 -9.97 15.59 1.65
C ASP A 383 -9.03 16.38 0.73
N THR A 384 -7.71 16.27 0.93
CA THR A 384 -6.74 17.14 0.27
C THR A 384 -5.79 16.42 -0.69
N HIS A 385 -5.72 15.06 -0.67
CA HIS A 385 -4.74 14.33 -1.46
C HIS A 385 -5.20 14.01 -2.88
N PHE A 386 -4.22 13.88 -3.75
CA PHE A 386 -4.27 13.24 -5.06
C PHE A 386 -2.90 12.67 -5.38
N GLY A 387 -2.82 11.71 -6.29
CA GLY A 387 -1.55 11.06 -6.56
C GLY A 387 -1.50 10.38 -7.92
N MET A 388 -0.34 9.80 -8.23
CA MET A 388 -0.08 9.05 -9.45
C MET A 388 0.88 7.90 -9.19
N THR A 389 0.77 6.84 -9.97
CA THR A 389 1.59 5.64 -9.85
C THR A 389 2.51 5.41 -11.04
N SER A 390 2.02 5.53 -12.27
CA SER A 390 2.73 5.07 -13.47
C SER A 390 3.79 6.02 -14.02
N PRO A 391 3.63 7.36 -14.03
CA PRO A 391 4.55 8.24 -14.77
C PRO A 391 6.01 8.20 -14.30
N LEU A 392 6.24 7.87 -13.04
CA LEU A 392 7.59 7.87 -12.46
C LEU A 392 8.30 6.51 -12.54
N ARG A 393 7.59 5.44 -12.96
CA ARG A 393 8.15 4.09 -13.06
C ARG A 393 8.83 3.84 -14.40
N ALA A 394 9.70 2.84 -14.44
CA ALA A 394 10.17 2.30 -15.72
C ALA A 394 8.97 1.91 -16.62
N PRO A 395 9.06 2.06 -17.94
CA PRO A 395 10.25 2.42 -18.70
C PRO A 395 10.43 3.94 -18.91
N HIS A 396 9.67 4.79 -18.20
CA HIS A 396 9.75 6.24 -18.36
C HIS A 396 11.10 6.79 -17.90
N GLY A 397 11.52 7.89 -18.53
CA GLY A 397 12.73 8.63 -18.22
C GLY A 397 12.44 9.99 -17.57
N ALA A 398 13.51 10.80 -17.46
CA ALA A 398 13.43 12.15 -16.88
C ALA A 398 12.50 13.09 -17.66
N ASP A 399 12.39 12.91 -18.97
CA ASP A 399 11.50 13.66 -19.87
C ASP A 399 10.04 13.59 -19.43
N VAL A 400 9.55 12.43 -19.01
CA VAL A 400 8.19 12.26 -18.48
C VAL A 400 8.07 12.95 -17.11
N ALA A 401 9.07 12.85 -16.24
CA ALA A 401 9.06 13.50 -14.93
C ALA A 401 9.07 15.04 -15.06
N GLU A 402 9.80 15.58 -16.03
CA GLU A 402 9.82 17.02 -16.37
C GLU A 402 8.46 17.49 -16.87
N ALA A 403 7.82 16.74 -17.80
CA ALA A 403 6.49 17.05 -18.31
C ALA A 403 5.43 17.03 -17.20
N VAL A 404 5.50 16.06 -16.27
CA VAL A 404 4.67 16.04 -15.04
C VAL A 404 4.90 17.29 -14.22
N GLY A 405 6.14 17.68 -13.98
CA GLY A 405 6.48 18.88 -13.21
C GLY A 405 5.96 20.16 -13.85
N GLU A 406 6.03 20.28 -15.18
CA GLU A 406 5.46 21.40 -15.92
C GLU A 406 3.93 21.44 -15.77
N ALA A 407 3.25 20.30 -15.93
CA ALA A 407 1.81 20.20 -15.76
C ALA A 407 1.35 20.70 -14.39
N PHE A 408 2.00 20.25 -13.33
CA PHE A 408 1.69 20.67 -11.96
C PHE A 408 1.90 22.17 -11.78
N ARG A 409 3.04 22.72 -12.22
CA ARG A 409 3.31 24.16 -12.11
C ARG A 409 2.27 25.01 -12.85
N LYS A 410 1.95 24.67 -14.10
CA LYS A 410 0.93 25.39 -14.88
C LYS A 410 -0.41 25.45 -14.17
N VAL A 411 -0.85 24.31 -13.61
CA VAL A 411 -2.15 24.22 -12.95
C VAL A 411 -2.15 24.97 -11.62
N PHE A 412 -1.15 24.81 -10.77
CA PHE A 412 -1.08 25.47 -9.47
C PHE A 412 -0.89 26.99 -9.59
N GLU A 413 -0.13 27.47 -10.57
CA GLU A 413 0.05 28.89 -10.84
C GLU A 413 -1.23 29.58 -11.35
N ASN A 414 -2.20 28.81 -11.82
CA ASN A 414 -3.50 29.28 -12.31
C ASN A 414 -4.68 28.70 -11.49
N ALA A 415 -4.43 28.21 -10.29
CA ALA A 415 -5.43 27.49 -9.49
C ALA A 415 -6.73 28.28 -9.28
N GLU A 416 -6.65 29.59 -9.14
CA GLU A 416 -7.83 30.47 -8.97
C GLU A 416 -8.74 30.59 -10.20
N LYS A 417 -8.26 30.20 -11.40
CA LYS A 417 -8.97 30.31 -12.68
C LYS A 417 -9.57 28.99 -13.14
N LEU A 418 -9.35 27.90 -12.38
CA LEU A 418 -9.78 26.56 -12.79
C LEU A 418 -11.31 26.48 -12.83
N PRO A 419 -11.89 25.75 -13.82
CA PRO A 419 -13.32 25.51 -13.91
C PRO A 419 -13.85 24.72 -12.70
N GLY A 420 -15.15 24.90 -12.41
CA GLY A 420 -15.82 24.20 -11.30
C GLY A 420 -15.62 24.83 -9.92
N LEU A 421 -14.81 25.88 -9.82
CA LEU A 421 -14.75 26.66 -8.59
C LEU A 421 -15.92 27.64 -8.57
N PRO A 422 -16.61 27.83 -7.41
CA PRO A 422 -17.62 28.86 -7.27
C PRO A 422 -16.99 30.24 -7.49
N ASP A 423 -17.79 31.17 -8.08
CA ASP A 423 -17.35 32.55 -8.25
C ASP A 423 -16.93 33.12 -6.88
N ARG A 424 -15.65 33.48 -6.79
CA ARG A 424 -15.16 34.22 -5.63
C ARG A 424 -15.71 35.65 -5.75
N GLU A 425 -16.48 36.09 -4.76
CA GLU A 425 -16.62 37.51 -4.53
C GLU A 425 -15.20 38.06 -4.34
N ARG A 426 -14.67 38.73 -5.39
CA ARG A 426 -13.36 39.35 -5.29
C ARG A 426 -13.48 40.43 -4.22
N PRO A 427 -12.63 40.39 -3.15
CA PRO A 427 -12.58 41.53 -2.26
C PRO A 427 -12.27 42.78 -3.13
N ALA A 428 -13.10 43.81 -2.99
CA ALA A 428 -12.90 45.07 -3.69
C ALA A 428 -11.44 45.51 -3.44
N ARG A 429 -10.72 45.77 -4.53
CA ARG A 429 -9.38 46.36 -4.43
C ARG A 429 -9.52 47.70 -3.70
N ALA A 430 -9.00 47.78 -2.49
CA ALA A 430 -8.83 49.02 -1.76
C ALA A 430 -7.73 49.88 -2.41
#